data_ec19092968e028bd1d29e825f2c21d7a
#
_entry.id   ec19092968e028bd1d29e825f2c21d7a
#
_cell.length_a   1.000
_cell.length_b   1.000
_cell.length_c   1.000
_cell.angle_alpha   90.00
_cell.angle_beta   90.00
_cell.angle_gamma   90.00
#
_symmetry.space_group_name_H-M   'P 1'
#
loop_
_entity.id
_entity.type
_entity.pdbx_description
1 polymer ?
#
loop_
_entity_poly.entity_id
_entity_poly.type
_entity_poly.pdbx_seq_one_letter_code
_entity_poly.pdbx_strand_id
1 'polypeptide(L)'
;MKFIKGFKDFKNVSEELKYHVDNGIGLDDTVFRLGSDAHGKLFEEAKQYWDEGNLILKGKSGWMAKNLEVGKKAIYKDRKSGRTKDVKLDSPERGGNRKFIVYRNSGRTDKETGKIVAKKIEWGDPKLAVKNDDPGRAASFWARHQCDQKKKQDPNKAGFWACYGPSLFGKQLGLKSTNPW
;
A
#
# COMPACT_ATOMS: atom_id res chain seq x y z
N MET A 1 -5.87 -12.82 16.18
CA MET A 1 -7.09 -12.08 15.76
C MET A 1 -7.25 -12.25 14.25
N LYS A 2 -8.33 -12.83 13.74
CA LYS A 2 -8.54 -12.92 12.29
C LYS A 2 -8.81 -11.52 11.74
N PHE A 3 -8.00 -11.05 10.82
CA PHE A 3 -8.09 -9.71 10.22
C PHE A 3 -9.22 -9.59 9.19
N ILE A 4 -9.70 -10.71 8.66
CA ILE A 4 -10.81 -10.81 7.73
C ILE A 4 -11.86 -11.74 8.36
N LYS A 5 -13.09 -11.29 8.48
CA LYS A 5 -14.23 -12.10 8.95
C LYS A 5 -15.26 -12.19 7.84
N GLY A 6 -15.56 -13.41 7.46
CA GLY A 6 -16.67 -13.96 6.71
C GLY A 6 -17.51 -13.08 5.78
N PHE A 7 -17.86 -13.68 4.64
CA PHE A 7 -18.85 -13.17 3.70
C PHE A 7 -20.27 -13.51 4.16
N LYS A 8 -21.24 -12.69 3.76
CA LYS A 8 -22.67 -13.03 3.85
C LYS A 8 -23.13 -13.93 2.70
N ASP A 9 -22.46 -13.87 1.54
CA ASP A 9 -22.73 -14.71 0.37
C ASP A 9 -21.43 -14.93 -0.44
N PHE A 10 -21.09 -16.20 -0.74
CA PHE A 10 -19.87 -16.61 -1.44
C PHE A 10 -20.05 -16.75 -2.96
N LYS A 11 -21.18 -16.35 -3.52
CA LYS A 11 -21.40 -16.43 -4.97
C LYS A 11 -20.51 -15.40 -5.67
N ASN A 12 -19.67 -15.86 -6.58
CA ASN A 12 -18.76 -15.07 -7.43
C ASN A 12 -17.52 -14.48 -6.76
N VAL A 13 -17.06 -15.01 -5.62
CA VAL A 13 -15.79 -14.63 -4.99
C VAL A 13 -14.65 -15.40 -5.65
N SER A 14 -13.55 -14.73 -5.98
CA SER A 14 -12.34 -15.39 -6.50
C SER A 14 -11.77 -16.40 -5.49
N GLU A 15 -11.14 -17.45 -6.00
CA GLU A 15 -10.48 -18.43 -5.14
C GLU A 15 -9.36 -17.79 -4.29
N GLU A 16 -8.71 -16.74 -4.81
CA GLU A 16 -7.68 -15.99 -4.12
C GLU A 16 -8.25 -15.25 -2.91
N LEU A 17 -9.35 -14.53 -3.08
CA LEU A 17 -9.98 -13.81 -1.96
C LEU A 17 -10.57 -14.78 -0.95
N LYS A 18 -11.21 -15.87 -1.42
CA LYS A 18 -11.71 -16.93 -0.57
C LYS A 18 -10.60 -17.54 0.28
N TYR A 19 -9.45 -17.87 -0.32
CA TYR A 19 -8.28 -18.38 0.41
C TYR A 19 -7.82 -17.42 1.51
N HIS A 20 -7.76 -16.11 1.25
CA HIS A 20 -7.38 -15.11 2.26
C HIS A 20 -8.39 -15.07 3.42
N VAL A 21 -9.68 -15.15 3.11
CA VAL A 21 -10.75 -15.15 4.12
C VAL A 21 -10.70 -16.42 4.98
N ASP A 22 -10.64 -17.59 4.35
CA ASP A 22 -10.67 -18.89 5.05
C ASP A 22 -9.46 -19.05 5.98
N ASN A 23 -8.30 -18.52 5.55
CA ASN A 23 -7.06 -18.58 6.34
C ASN A 23 -6.83 -17.34 7.23
N GLY A 24 -7.70 -16.33 7.18
CA GLY A 24 -7.57 -15.11 7.96
C GLY A 24 -6.33 -14.28 7.59
N ILE A 25 -5.88 -14.34 6.32
CA ILE A 25 -4.73 -13.62 5.80
C ILE A 25 -5.17 -12.19 5.43
N GLY A 26 -4.50 -11.18 5.99
CA GLY A 26 -4.77 -9.77 5.68
C GLY A 26 -4.26 -9.34 4.31
N LEU A 27 -4.77 -8.22 3.81
CA LEU A 27 -4.30 -7.62 2.54
C LEU A 27 -2.84 -7.16 2.60
N ASP A 28 -2.34 -6.89 3.81
CA ASP A 28 -0.95 -6.54 4.10
C ASP A 28 0.00 -7.74 4.14
N ASP A 29 -0.53 -8.96 4.25
CA ASP A 29 0.24 -10.21 4.35
C ASP A 29 0.01 -11.17 3.17
N THR A 30 -0.48 -10.65 2.06
CA THR A 30 -0.73 -11.43 0.85
C THR A 30 0.54 -12.13 0.33
N VAL A 31 0.36 -13.31 -0.27
CA VAL A 31 1.43 -14.06 -0.95
C VAL A 31 1.79 -13.47 -2.32
N PHE A 32 0.92 -12.64 -2.88
CA PHE A 32 1.16 -12.03 -4.18
C PHE A 32 2.27 -10.97 -4.13
N ARG A 33 3.04 -10.92 -5.22
CA ARG A 33 4.04 -9.88 -5.38
C ARG A 33 3.37 -8.51 -5.45
N LEU A 34 3.84 -7.56 -4.64
CA LEU A 34 3.38 -6.18 -4.66
C LEU A 34 3.46 -5.60 -6.07
N GLY A 35 2.36 -4.96 -6.49
CA GLY A 35 2.24 -4.39 -7.82
C GLY A 35 2.02 -5.40 -8.96
N SER A 36 1.88 -6.72 -8.68
CA SER A 36 1.41 -7.67 -9.69
C SER A 36 -0.07 -7.43 -10.01
N ASP A 37 -0.53 -7.91 -11.17
CA ASP A 37 -1.95 -7.81 -11.53
C ASP A 37 -2.82 -8.63 -10.57
N ALA A 38 -2.33 -9.80 -10.14
CA ALA A 38 -3.02 -10.63 -9.14
C ALA A 38 -3.20 -9.89 -7.80
N HIS A 39 -2.15 -9.18 -7.33
CA HIS A 39 -2.26 -8.37 -6.11
C HIS A 39 -3.26 -7.22 -6.26
N GLY A 40 -3.24 -6.53 -7.40
CA GLY A 40 -4.20 -5.45 -7.69
C GLY A 40 -5.64 -5.96 -7.74
N LYS A 41 -5.90 -7.07 -8.44
CA LYS A 41 -7.23 -7.69 -8.53
C LYS A 41 -7.75 -8.11 -7.17
N LEU A 42 -6.94 -8.81 -6.37
CA LEU A 42 -7.31 -9.20 -5.00
C LEU A 42 -7.70 -7.98 -4.17
N PHE A 43 -6.93 -6.90 -4.27
CA PHE A 43 -7.18 -5.69 -3.49
C PHE A 43 -8.47 -4.98 -3.94
N GLU A 44 -8.69 -4.86 -5.25
CA GLU A 44 -9.91 -4.25 -5.82
C GLU A 44 -11.14 -5.07 -5.43
N GLU A 45 -11.10 -6.39 -5.56
CA GLU A 45 -12.18 -7.29 -5.20
C GLU A 45 -12.50 -7.22 -3.70
N ALA A 46 -11.49 -7.33 -2.84
CA ALA A 46 -11.68 -7.23 -1.39
C ALA A 46 -12.28 -5.88 -0.98
N LYS A 47 -11.84 -4.79 -1.63
CA LYS A 47 -12.38 -3.46 -1.40
C LYS A 47 -13.84 -3.36 -1.84
N GLN A 48 -14.20 -3.90 -3.00
CA GLN A 48 -15.58 -3.92 -3.50
C GLN A 48 -16.50 -4.62 -2.49
N TYR A 49 -16.18 -5.85 -2.09
CA TYR A 49 -16.98 -6.60 -1.11
C TYR A 49 -17.07 -5.90 0.25
N TRP A 50 -16.02 -5.19 0.66
CA TRP A 50 -16.02 -4.41 1.88
C TRP A 50 -16.93 -3.17 1.78
N ASP A 51 -16.87 -2.44 0.67
CA ASP A 51 -17.72 -1.28 0.40
C ASP A 51 -19.22 -1.67 0.33
N GLU A 52 -19.50 -2.88 -0.20
CA GLU A 52 -20.86 -3.48 -0.23
C GLU A 52 -21.33 -4.03 1.13
N GLY A 53 -20.45 -4.03 2.15
CA GLY A 53 -20.76 -4.57 3.48
C GLY A 53 -20.79 -6.11 3.55
N ASN A 54 -20.33 -6.79 2.50
CA ASN A 54 -20.28 -8.24 2.39
C ASN A 54 -19.00 -8.84 3.00
N LEU A 55 -17.94 -8.03 3.15
CA LEU A 55 -16.66 -8.42 3.73
C LEU A 55 -16.32 -7.51 4.92
N ILE A 56 -15.84 -8.09 6.01
CA ILE A 56 -15.37 -7.32 7.17
C ILE A 56 -13.84 -7.29 7.18
N LEU A 57 -13.27 -6.13 6.90
CA LEU A 57 -11.84 -5.87 7.02
C LEU A 57 -11.54 -5.09 8.31
N LYS A 58 -10.56 -5.55 9.09
CA LYS A 58 -10.14 -4.93 10.36
C LYS A 58 -8.65 -4.57 10.33
N GLY A 59 -8.24 -3.71 11.26
CA GLY A 59 -6.84 -3.32 11.44
C GLY A 59 -6.24 -2.73 10.17
N LYS A 60 -5.05 -3.19 9.80
CA LYS A 60 -4.31 -2.71 8.62
C LYS A 60 -5.08 -2.91 7.32
N SER A 61 -5.69 -4.08 7.11
CA SER A 61 -6.45 -4.37 5.89
C SER A 61 -7.62 -3.41 5.70
N GLY A 62 -8.39 -3.11 6.74
CA GLY A 62 -9.48 -2.14 6.69
C GLY A 62 -8.98 -0.72 6.43
N TRP A 63 -7.88 -0.33 7.08
CA TRP A 63 -7.25 0.96 6.84
C TRP A 63 -6.76 1.08 5.38
N MET A 64 -6.10 0.04 4.85
CA MET A 64 -5.63 -0.01 3.46
C MET A 64 -6.78 0.13 2.47
N ALA A 65 -7.84 -0.67 2.63
CA ALA A 65 -9.02 -0.63 1.75
C ALA A 65 -9.67 0.76 1.73
N LYS A 66 -9.70 1.45 2.87
CA LYS A 66 -10.25 2.81 2.99
C LYS A 66 -9.37 3.88 2.32
N ASN A 67 -8.05 3.78 2.40
CA ASN A 67 -7.14 4.90 2.13
C ASN A 67 -6.23 4.70 0.91
N LEU A 68 -6.14 3.49 0.36
CA LEU A 68 -5.25 3.14 -0.73
C LEU A 68 -6.01 2.61 -1.94
N GLU A 69 -5.39 2.75 -3.11
CA GLU A 69 -5.85 2.23 -4.41
C GLU A 69 -4.78 1.28 -4.98
N VAL A 70 -4.40 0.28 -4.18
CA VAL A 70 -3.27 -0.62 -4.47
C VAL A 70 -3.45 -1.33 -5.81
N GLY A 71 -2.44 -1.21 -6.69
CA GLY A 71 -2.41 -1.88 -7.98
C GLY A 71 -3.21 -1.20 -9.10
N LYS A 72 -4.03 -0.19 -8.79
CA LYS A 72 -4.84 0.52 -9.79
C LYS A 72 -3.97 1.20 -10.83
N LYS A 73 -4.28 1.02 -12.10
CA LYS A 73 -3.51 1.57 -13.23
C LYS A 73 -3.66 3.09 -13.33
N ALA A 74 -2.55 3.78 -13.55
CA ALA A 74 -2.48 5.22 -13.73
C ALA A 74 -1.30 5.59 -14.63
N ILE A 75 -1.18 6.86 -15.00
CA ILE A 75 -0.02 7.40 -15.70
C ILE A 75 0.74 8.39 -14.83
N TYR A 76 2.05 8.37 -14.91
CA TYR A 76 2.90 9.38 -14.32
C TYR A 76 3.57 10.20 -15.43
N LYS A 77 3.38 11.51 -15.40
CA LYS A 77 4.03 12.48 -16.29
C LYS A 77 5.20 13.12 -15.56
N ASP A 78 6.41 12.81 -15.99
CA ASP A 78 7.62 13.40 -15.42
C ASP A 78 7.76 14.85 -15.88
N ARG A 79 7.81 15.78 -14.92
CA ARG A 79 7.83 17.22 -15.22
C ARG A 79 9.17 17.70 -15.83
N LYS A 80 10.26 16.97 -15.56
CA LYS A 80 11.59 17.37 -16.03
C LYS A 80 11.85 16.88 -17.45
N SER A 81 11.52 15.61 -17.71
CA SER A 81 11.78 14.98 -19.00
C SER A 81 10.59 15.02 -19.96
N GLY A 82 9.39 15.41 -19.51
CA GLY A 82 8.15 15.36 -20.27
C GLY A 82 7.64 13.94 -20.54
N ARG A 83 8.38 12.91 -20.12
CA ARG A 83 8.02 11.51 -20.39
C ARG A 83 6.82 11.07 -19.58
N THR A 84 5.95 10.30 -20.22
CA THR A 84 4.82 9.64 -19.58
C THR A 84 5.12 8.15 -19.46
N LYS A 85 4.77 7.53 -18.33
CA LYS A 85 4.85 6.09 -18.12
C LYS A 85 3.62 5.57 -17.41
N ASP A 86 3.22 4.33 -17.73
CA ASP A 86 2.20 3.62 -16.96
C ASP A 86 2.78 3.22 -15.59
N VAL A 87 1.98 3.40 -14.56
CA VAL A 87 2.34 3.10 -13.17
C VAL A 87 1.16 2.45 -12.45
N LYS A 88 1.44 1.80 -11.32
CA LYS A 88 0.40 1.28 -10.41
C LYS A 88 0.37 2.11 -9.14
N LEU A 89 -0.84 2.51 -8.75
CA LEU A 89 -1.04 3.30 -7.54
C LEU A 89 -0.75 2.46 -6.30
N ASP A 90 -0.28 3.12 -5.26
CA ASP A 90 -0.07 2.61 -3.90
C ASP A 90 0.69 1.27 -3.83
N SER A 91 1.51 1.02 -4.84
CA SER A 91 2.39 -0.14 -4.95
C SER A 91 3.84 0.33 -4.82
N PRO A 92 4.36 0.45 -3.59
CA PRO A 92 5.72 0.96 -3.39
C PRO A 92 6.76 0.02 -3.95
N GLU A 93 7.82 0.59 -4.51
CA GLU A 93 8.93 -0.12 -5.10
C GLU A 93 10.28 0.51 -4.71
N ARG A 94 11.37 -0.25 -4.85
CA ARG A 94 12.73 0.27 -4.67
C ARG A 94 13.11 1.09 -5.89
N GLY A 95 13.73 2.25 -5.69
CA GLY A 95 14.24 3.08 -6.77
C GLY A 95 13.96 4.57 -6.58
N GLY A 96 14.26 5.33 -7.65
CA GLY A 96 14.18 6.79 -7.65
C GLY A 96 15.44 7.45 -7.07
N ASN A 97 15.34 8.75 -6.72
CA ASN A 97 16.41 9.49 -6.05
C ASN A 97 16.53 9.15 -4.56
N ARG A 98 15.52 8.50 -4.02
CA ARG A 98 15.46 7.97 -2.67
C ARG A 98 15.45 6.43 -2.69
N LYS A 99 15.42 5.81 -1.53
CA LYS A 99 15.43 4.35 -1.42
C LYS A 99 14.18 3.68 -1.98
N PHE A 100 13.04 4.35 -1.84
CA PHE A 100 11.74 3.86 -2.26
C PHE A 100 10.94 4.95 -2.96
N ILE A 101 10.06 4.51 -3.86
CA ILE A 101 9.07 5.35 -4.53
C ILE A 101 7.69 4.71 -4.43
N VAL A 102 6.67 5.55 -4.49
CA VAL A 102 5.27 5.14 -4.68
C VAL A 102 4.56 6.17 -5.55
N TYR A 103 3.59 5.70 -6.31
CA TYR A 103 2.72 6.54 -7.11
C TYR A 103 1.36 6.63 -6.46
N ARG A 104 0.88 7.84 -6.23
CA ARG A 104 -0.41 8.13 -5.62
C ARG A 104 -1.33 8.83 -6.62
N ASN A 105 -2.63 8.58 -6.51
CA ASN A 105 -3.62 9.36 -7.25
C ASN A 105 -3.45 10.86 -6.94
N SER A 106 -3.30 11.68 -7.97
CA SER A 106 -3.17 13.14 -7.81
C SER A 106 -4.53 13.86 -7.75
N GLY A 107 -5.63 13.11 -7.89
CA GLY A 107 -6.99 13.67 -8.03
C GLY A 107 -7.27 14.24 -9.41
N ARG A 108 -6.39 14.03 -10.40
CA ARG A 108 -6.54 14.54 -11.76
C ARG A 108 -6.63 13.39 -12.75
N THR A 109 -7.38 13.62 -13.83
CA THR A 109 -7.49 12.73 -14.98
C THR A 109 -6.84 13.39 -16.19
N ASP A 110 -6.13 12.61 -16.96
CA ASP A 110 -5.56 13.05 -18.22
C ASP A 110 -6.67 13.23 -19.26
N LYS A 111 -6.73 14.41 -19.89
CA LYS A 111 -7.83 14.78 -20.79
C LYS A 111 -7.83 13.98 -22.08
N GLU A 112 -6.68 13.54 -22.55
CA GLU A 112 -6.53 12.84 -23.83
C GLU A 112 -6.81 11.35 -23.69
N THR A 113 -6.33 10.73 -22.59
CA THR A 113 -6.38 9.29 -22.39
C THR A 113 -7.46 8.83 -21.42
N GLY A 114 -8.07 9.75 -20.67
CA GLY A 114 -9.01 9.43 -19.59
C GLY A 114 -8.37 8.73 -18.38
N LYS A 115 -7.05 8.52 -18.39
CA LYS A 115 -6.34 7.81 -17.31
C LYS A 115 -6.12 8.70 -16.10
N ILE A 116 -6.10 8.10 -14.90
CA ILE A 116 -5.72 8.76 -13.66
C ILE A 116 -4.27 9.24 -13.78
N VAL A 117 -4.02 10.50 -13.42
CA VAL A 117 -2.67 11.05 -13.33
C VAL A 117 -2.12 10.82 -11.92
N ALA A 118 -1.00 10.14 -11.85
CA ALA A 118 -0.31 9.88 -10.60
C ALA A 118 0.68 10.98 -10.23
N LYS A 119 0.89 11.17 -8.92
CA LYS A 119 2.03 11.91 -8.36
C LYS A 119 3.03 10.93 -7.77
N LYS A 120 4.33 11.22 -7.94
CA LYS A 120 5.44 10.44 -7.37
C LYS A 120 5.75 10.93 -5.96
N ILE A 121 5.90 10.00 -5.03
CA ILE A 121 6.38 10.25 -3.67
C ILE A 121 7.61 9.38 -3.46
N GLU A 122 8.69 9.99 -2.98
CA GLU A 122 9.96 9.32 -2.73
C GLU A 122 10.32 9.44 -1.25
N TRP A 123 10.81 8.34 -0.63
CA TRP A 123 11.21 8.34 0.78
C TRP A 123 12.38 7.39 1.05
N GLY A 124 12.93 7.50 2.26
CA GLY A 124 14.07 6.72 2.72
C GLY A 124 15.41 7.24 2.19
N ASP A 125 16.44 7.12 3.01
CA ASP A 125 17.80 7.46 2.62
C ASP A 125 18.39 6.29 1.82
N PRO A 126 18.92 6.50 0.60
CA PRO A 126 19.47 5.43 -0.21
C PRO A 126 20.69 4.76 0.45
N LYS A 127 21.45 5.49 1.28
CA LYS A 127 22.65 5.02 1.95
C LYS A 127 22.38 4.27 3.25
N LEU A 128 21.23 4.49 3.89
CA LEU A 128 20.91 3.89 5.18
C LEU A 128 20.15 2.57 5.02
N ALA A 129 20.56 1.53 5.76
CA ALA A 129 19.77 0.32 5.87
C ALA A 129 18.48 0.57 6.68
N VAL A 130 17.37 -0.02 6.23
CA VAL A 130 16.13 -0.05 7.02
C VAL A 130 16.28 -1.17 8.04
N LYS A 131 16.45 -0.82 9.31
CA LYS A 131 16.66 -1.76 10.43
C LYS A 131 15.39 -1.89 11.26
N ASN A 132 14.32 -2.39 10.66
CA ASN A 132 13.03 -2.61 11.33
C ASN A 132 12.93 -3.96 12.03
N ASP A 133 13.98 -4.78 11.98
CA ASP A 133 14.13 -6.04 12.68
C ASP A 133 14.57 -5.87 14.16
N ASP A 134 15.01 -4.68 14.53
CA ASP A 134 15.34 -4.31 15.91
C ASP A 134 14.22 -3.46 16.53
N PRO A 135 13.46 -3.97 17.50
CA PRO A 135 12.34 -3.25 18.12
C PRO A 135 12.75 -1.92 18.77
N GLY A 136 13.95 -1.86 19.40
CA GLY A 136 14.45 -0.64 20.03
C GLY A 136 14.74 0.46 19.01
N ARG A 137 15.33 0.10 17.88
CA ARG A 137 15.58 1.04 16.77
C ARG A 137 14.30 1.48 16.09
N ALA A 138 13.36 0.56 15.90
CA ALA A 138 12.04 0.87 15.37
C ALA A 138 11.30 1.87 16.25
N ALA A 139 11.29 1.65 17.57
CA ALA A 139 10.69 2.56 18.55
C ALA A 139 11.37 3.94 18.56
N SER A 140 12.71 3.98 18.53
CA SER A 140 13.49 5.22 18.47
C SER A 140 13.24 6.00 17.19
N PHE A 141 13.11 5.31 16.03
CA PHE A 141 12.74 5.92 14.77
C PHE A 141 11.33 6.52 14.86
N TRP A 142 10.38 5.75 15.37
CA TRP A 142 8.98 6.16 15.53
C TRP A 142 8.84 7.42 16.36
N ALA A 143 9.48 7.45 17.55
CA ALA A 143 9.47 8.60 18.43
C ALA A 143 10.13 9.84 17.80
N ARG A 144 11.35 9.69 17.24
CA ARG A 144 12.09 10.79 16.60
C ARG A 144 11.36 11.40 15.43
N HIS A 145 10.70 10.57 14.62
CA HIS A 145 9.94 11.03 13.46
C HIS A 145 8.49 11.39 13.79
N GLN A 146 8.07 11.25 15.05
CA GLN A 146 6.73 11.58 15.51
C GLN A 146 5.66 10.90 14.62
N CYS A 147 5.82 9.60 14.38
CA CYS A 147 4.99 8.84 13.45
C CYS A 147 3.52 8.74 13.86
N ASP A 148 3.22 8.88 15.15
CA ASP A 148 1.88 8.91 15.74
C ASP A 148 1.10 10.19 15.44
N GLN A 149 1.79 11.26 15.05
CA GLN A 149 1.12 12.53 14.77
C GLN A 149 0.23 12.45 13.53
N LYS A 150 -0.94 13.09 13.60
CA LYS A 150 -1.96 13.14 12.55
C LYS A 150 -1.41 13.55 11.17
N LYS A 151 -0.44 14.49 11.14
CA LYS A 151 0.24 14.93 9.91
C LYS A 151 1.04 13.83 9.20
N LYS A 152 1.41 12.76 9.91
CA LYS A 152 2.12 11.60 9.38
C LYS A 152 1.18 10.49 8.88
N GLN A 153 -0.11 10.62 9.11
CA GLN A 153 -1.12 9.65 8.68
C GLN A 153 -1.66 9.90 7.27
N ASP A 154 -1.20 10.99 6.62
CA ASP A 154 -1.59 11.32 5.25
C ASP A 154 -0.74 10.53 4.23
N PRO A 155 -1.31 9.55 3.50
CA PRO A 155 -0.58 8.77 2.51
C PRO A 155 -0.12 9.60 1.29
N ASN A 156 -0.53 10.85 1.20
CA ASN A 156 -0.05 11.79 0.20
C ASN A 156 1.29 12.45 0.55
N LYS A 157 1.87 12.12 1.70
CA LYS A 157 3.13 12.68 2.20
C LYS A 157 4.20 11.59 2.35
N ALA A 158 5.45 11.94 2.03
CA ALA A 158 6.59 11.04 2.22
C ALA A 158 6.76 10.56 3.67
N GLY A 159 6.39 11.41 4.64
CA GLY A 159 6.42 11.07 6.05
C GLY A 159 5.54 9.88 6.42
N PHE A 160 4.36 9.72 5.78
CA PHE A 160 3.53 8.53 5.93
C PHE A 160 4.29 7.28 5.51
N TRP A 161 4.83 7.28 4.29
CA TRP A 161 5.52 6.13 3.73
C TRP A 161 6.79 5.76 4.49
N ALA A 162 7.48 6.74 5.06
CA ALA A 162 8.63 6.48 5.94
C ALA A 162 8.23 5.81 7.25
N CYS A 163 7.11 6.23 7.85
CA CYS A 163 6.61 5.70 9.12
C CYS A 163 5.86 4.36 8.95
N TYR A 164 4.93 4.30 8.01
CA TYR A 164 3.97 3.21 7.88
C TYR A 164 4.27 2.25 6.73
N GLY A 165 4.96 2.71 5.68
CA GLY A 165 5.30 1.90 4.51
C GLY A 165 5.99 0.58 4.84
N PRO A 166 7.01 0.55 5.71
CA PRO A 166 7.67 -0.69 6.13
C PRO A 166 6.74 -1.68 6.84
N SER A 167 5.75 -1.20 7.56
CA SER A 167 4.78 -2.03 8.27
C SER A 167 3.67 -2.56 7.35
N LEU A 168 3.24 -1.76 6.36
CA LEU A 168 2.19 -2.14 5.42
C LEU A 168 2.72 -3.04 4.29
N PHE A 169 3.95 -2.78 3.83
CA PHE A 169 4.51 -3.39 2.62
C PHE A 169 5.92 -3.96 2.84
N GLY A 170 6.35 -4.11 4.10
CA GLY A 170 7.72 -4.51 4.42
C GLY A 170 8.09 -5.86 3.82
N LYS A 171 7.23 -6.85 3.93
CA LYS A 171 7.43 -8.20 3.37
C LYS A 171 7.67 -8.13 1.86
N GLN A 172 6.85 -7.39 1.13
CA GLN A 172 6.94 -7.24 -0.32
C GLN A 172 8.15 -6.39 -0.76
N LEU A 173 8.61 -5.48 0.10
CA LEU A 173 9.82 -4.68 -0.12
C LEU A 173 11.11 -5.41 0.32
N GLY A 174 10.99 -6.65 0.80
CA GLY A 174 12.11 -7.43 1.32
C GLY A 174 12.69 -6.82 2.60
N LEU A 175 11.84 -6.17 3.41
CA LEU A 175 12.19 -5.63 4.72
C LEU A 175 11.75 -6.60 5.80
N LYS A 176 12.65 -6.90 6.73
CA LYS A 176 12.28 -7.53 7.99
C LYS A 176 11.60 -6.44 8.83
N SER A 177 10.33 -6.62 9.18
CA SER A 177 9.59 -5.65 9.98
C SER A 177 9.04 -6.33 11.23
N THR A 178 9.36 -5.76 12.38
CA THR A 178 8.80 -6.10 13.68
C THR A 178 7.86 -5.02 14.19
N ASN A 179 7.48 -4.07 13.32
CA ASN A 179 6.73 -2.89 13.73
C ASN A 179 5.34 -3.26 14.24
N PRO A 180 5.03 -2.98 15.52
CA PRO A 180 3.67 -3.03 16.01
C PRO A 180 2.88 -1.85 15.42
N TRP A 181 1.71 -2.13 15.00
CA TRP A 181 0.65 -1.15 14.81
C TRP A 181 -0.32 -1.27 15.96
#